data_5c7c0363b8c875abec44d09a1309fe33
#
_entry.id   5c7c0363b8c875abec44d09a1309fe33
#
_cell.length_a   1.000
_cell.length_b   1.000
_cell.length_c   1.000
_cell.angle_alpha   90.00
_cell.angle_beta   90.00
_cell.angle_gamma   90.00
#
_symmetry.space_group_name_H-M   'P 1'
#
loop_
_entity.id
_entity.type
_entity.pdbx_description
1 polymer ?
#
loop_
_entity_poly.entity_id
_entity_poly.type
_entity_poly.pdbx_seq_one_letter_code
_entity_poly.pdbx_strand_id
1 'polypeptide(L)'
;MPHILNIRKGLDIPIDGAAELLVTDARSITTYAVKPTDFVGLTPRLLVEEGAEVRRGDALFCDKKDERIRFTSPVDGHVKAIVRGEKRKLLEVVVETDCKSTLTQVDCKSSSTLQSAEDIKEAMLRWGLWPMLRQRPFGIIANPDDKPKAIFISAFDSAPLAPDYDFMLQGKEAFFAKGLEALGKLTEGMVHVCFRPEQKLYTQLQTANCKLPTANCQLSTHLITGPHPAGNVGTQIAHIDPINKGEVVWTMNAQDVAILGELVSTGVYRPERMVAVAGPQLSNPHYYLIIAGACVESMLSGQLPHVDYPKLEGKVPEKYYRIISGNVLCGTRIEKEGFIGAYDSLLSVLPEGNQPEFMGWLMPGLKKFSFSRTFLSGFMPKREMEVMGNKLPRFKGFWDFNTNLHGEERAYVMTGEFEKVFPFDIYPLQLIKACLIGDIELMENLGIYEVLPEDFALCEFIDTSKTDIQQIIYDGLEKVRKELEN
;
A
#
# COMPACT_ATOMS: atom_id res chain seq x y z
N MET A 1 -10.06 -29.11 -7.96
CA MET A 1 -10.54 -27.72 -8.09
C MET A 1 -9.75 -26.90 -7.10
N PRO A 2 -9.28 -25.72 -7.44
CA PRO A 2 -8.61 -24.88 -6.46
C PRO A 2 -9.57 -24.56 -5.30
N HIS A 3 -9.07 -24.60 -4.10
CA HIS A 3 -9.86 -24.28 -2.92
C HIS A 3 -10.10 -22.78 -2.87
N ILE A 4 -11.38 -22.36 -2.86
CA ILE A 4 -11.76 -20.95 -2.76
C ILE A 4 -11.91 -20.60 -1.27
N LEU A 5 -11.05 -19.71 -0.78
CA LEU A 5 -11.14 -19.17 0.56
C LEU A 5 -12.14 -18.00 0.56
N ASN A 6 -13.18 -18.09 1.39
CA ASN A 6 -14.20 -17.05 1.49
C ASN A 6 -14.08 -16.28 2.81
N ILE A 7 -13.60 -15.06 2.72
CA ILE A 7 -13.54 -14.11 3.85
C ILE A 7 -14.92 -13.52 4.06
N ARG A 8 -15.52 -13.76 5.23
CA ARG A 8 -16.90 -13.34 5.54
C ARG A 8 -16.99 -12.03 6.32
N LYS A 9 -15.98 -11.77 7.15
CA LYS A 9 -15.91 -10.54 7.96
C LYS A 9 -15.20 -9.45 7.17
N GLY A 10 -15.71 -8.23 7.26
CA GLY A 10 -15.14 -7.10 6.54
C GLY A 10 -16.19 -6.06 6.17
N LEU A 11 -15.78 -5.05 5.41
CA LEU A 11 -16.63 -3.96 4.98
C LEU A 11 -16.13 -3.35 3.67
N ASP A 12 -16.98 -3.35 2.65
CA ASP A 12 -16.72 -2.57 1.45
C ASP A 12 -17.27 -1.14 1.64
N ILE A 13 -16.41 -0.16 1.42
CA ILE A 13 -16.74 1.26 1.54
C ILE A 13 -16.95 1.83 0.12
N PRO A 14 -18.18 2.16 -0.29
CA PRO A 14 -18.50 2.53 -1.65
C PRO A 14 -18.17 3.99 -1.95
N ILE A 15 -16.89 4.30 -2.15
CA ILE A 15 -16.42 5.63 -2.55
C ILE A 15 -16.48 5.76 -4.08
N ASP A 16 -17.05 6.86 -4.58
CA ASP A 16 -17.08 7.17 -6.01
C ASP A 16 -15.70 7.63 -6.54
N GLY A 17 -15.51 7.51 -7.86
CA GLY A 17 -14.32 8.01 -8.54
C GLY A 17 -13.23 6.95 -8.70
N ALA A 18 -13.58 5.68 -8.86
CA ALA A 18 -12.63 4.64 -9.26
C ALA A 18 -11.92 5.00 -10.58
N ALA A 19 -10.64 4.64 -10.70
CA ALA A 19 -9.85 4.93 -11.89
C ALA A 19 -10.39 4.18 -13.13
N GLU A 20 -10.58 4.89 -14.23
CA GLU A 20 -10.90 4.29 -15.52
C GLU A 20 -9.68 3.57 -16.09
N LEU A 21 -9.92 2.48 -16.84
CA LEU A 21 -8.85 1.65 -17.42
C LEU A 21 -8.18 2.34 -18.62
N LEU A 22 -7.64 3.52 -18.38
CA LEU A 22 -6.88 4.33 -19.33
C LEU A 22 -5.53 4.65 -18.71
N VAL A 23 -4.46 4.65 -19.51
CA VAL A 23 -3.10 4.95 -19.06
C VAL A 23 -2.59 6.24 -19.71
N THR A 24 -2.10 7.14 -18.87
CA THR A 24 -1.29 8.28 -19.31
C THR A 24 0.17 8.03 -18.96
N ASP A 25 1.06 8.19 -19.94
CA ASP A 25 2.50 8.12 -19.73
C ASP A 25 3.00 9.38 -19.04
N ALA A 26 3.41 9.26 -17.79
CA ALA A 26 3.93 10.33 -16.96
C ALA A 26 5.41 10.13 -16.57
N ARG A 27 6.16 9.30 -17.32
CA ARG A 27 7.60 9.07 -17.08
C ARG A 27 8.46 10.29 -17.40
N SER A 28 7.89 11.33 -17.99
CA SER A 28 8.55 12.63 -18.24
C SER A 28 8.54 13.59 -17.04
N ILE A 29 8.07 13.15 -15.89
CA ILE A 29 8.18 13.92 -14.64
C ILE A 29 9.66 14.17 -14.34
N THR A 30 9.97 15.39 -13.89
CA THR A 30 11.37 15.81 -13.68
C THR A 30 11.84 15.67 -12.24
N THR A 31 10.94 15.48 -11.28
CA THR A 31 11.28 15.48 -9.85
C THR A 31 10.80 14.19 -9.19
N TYR A 32 11.70 13.56 -8.49
CA TYR A 32 11.48 12.28 -7.79
C TYR A 32 12.01 12.36 -6.37
N ALA A 33 11.43 11.60 -5.46
CA ALA A 33 11.98 11.46 -4.11
C ALA A 33 12.00 10.01 -3.64
N VAL A 34 13.04 9.70 -2.86
CA VAL A 34 13.10 8.48 -2.07
C VAL A 34 12.95 8.88 -0.60
N LYS A 35 11.92 8.32 0.04
CA LYS A 35 11.51 8.73 1.40
C LYS A 35 11.87 7.65 2.42
N PRO A 36 12.84 7.89 3.33
CA PRO A 36 13.12 6.95 4.41
C PRO A 36 11.93 6.69 5.33
N THR A 37 10.98 7.63 5.38
CA THR A 37 9.77 7.53 6.21
C THR A 37 8.79 6.46 5.75
N ASP A 38 8.87 6.00 4.51
CA ASP A 38 8.03 4.93 3.98
C ASP A 38 8.42 3.55 4.54
N PHE A 39 9.62 3.44 5.17
CA PHE A 39 10.19 2.18 5.62
C PHE A 39 10.22 2.10 7.15
N VAL A 40 9.39 1.23 7.69
CA VAL A 40 9.28 1.02 9.14
C VAL A 40 10.61 0.51 9.72
N GLY A 41 11.03 1.08 10.85
CA GLY A 41 12.23 0.66 11.58
C GLY A 41 13.57 1.06 10.95
N LEU A 42 13.56 1.73 9.80
CA LEU A 42 14.76 2.18 9.10
C LEU A 42 15.48 3.29 9.87
N THR A 43 16.78 3.13 10.00
CA THR A 43 17.68 4.20 10.46
C THR A 43 18.59 4.64 9.31
N PRO A 44 18.21 5.67 8.55
CA PRO A 44 18.92 6.02 7.32
C PRO A 44 20.30 6.65 7.60
N ARG A 45 21.30 6.22 6.83
CA ARG A 45 22.60 6.86 6.71
C ARG A 45 22.75 7.42 5.30
N LEU A 46 22.84 8.74 5.19
CA LEU A 46 22.96 9.44 3.91
C LEU A 46 24.32 9.15 3.27
N LEU A 47 24.34 8.95 1.96
CA LEU A 47 25.53 8.67 1.16
C LEU A 47 25.84 9.74 0.12
N VAL A 48 24.94 10.72 -0.06
CA VAL A 48 25.05 11.79 -1.05
C VAL A 48 24.90 13.16 -0.39
N GLU A 49 25.32 14.20 -1.10
CA GLU A 49 25.16 15.60 -0.71
C GLU A 49 24.25 16.34 -1.71
N GLU A 50 23.70 17.49 -1.32
CA GLU A 50 22.93 18.33 -2.23
C GLU A 50 23.81 18.81 -3.40
N GLY A 51 23.27 18.75 -4.62
CA GLY A 51 23.98 19.06 -5.85
C GLY A 51 24.82 17.91 -6.44
N ALA A 52 24.93 16.76 -5.75
CA ALA A 52 25.65 15.60 -6.26
C ALA A 52 24.95 15.03 -7.51
N GLU A 53 25.74 14.72 -8.54
CA GLU A 53 25.24 13.95 -9.71
C GLU A 53 25.03 12.49 -9.30
N VAL A 54 23.90 11.93 -9.71
CA VAL A 54 23.53 10.53 -9.44
C VAL A 54 23.01 9.88 -10.71
N ARG A 55 23.28 8.59 -10.85
CA ARG A 55 22.71 7.76 -11.92
C ARG A 55 21.64 6.84 -11.35
N ARG A 56 20.79 6.33 -12.20
CA ARG A 56 19.83 5.28 -11.82
C ARG A 56 20.57 4.10 -11.19
N GLY A 57 20.16 3.73 -9.97
CA GLY A 57 20.80 2.65 -9.21
C GLY A 57 21.95 3.11 -8.31
N ASP A 58 22.36 4.38 -8.33
CA ASP A 58 23.31 4.90 -7.36
C ASP A 58 22.63 5.05 -5.99
N ALA A 59 23.33 4.65 -4.93
CA ALA A 59 22.79 4.68 -3.57
C ALA A 59 22.70 6.10 -3.03
N LEU A 60 21.51 6.54 -2.66
CA LEU A 60 21.24 7.83 -2.01
C LEU A 60 21.47 7.76 -0.49
N PHE A 61 21.01 6.68 0.11
CA PHE A 61 21.22 6.35 1.53
C PHE A 61 21.15 4.84 1.73
N CYS A 62 21.59 4.36 2.89
CA CYS A 62 21.49 2.96 3.30
C CYS A 62 20.92 2.84 4.71
N ASP A 63 20.56 1.63 5.12
CA ASP A 63 20.28 1.38 6.53
C ASP A 63 21.58 1.42 7.34
N LYS A 64 21.56 2.12 8.46
CA LYS A 64 22.69 2.17 9.39
C LYS A 64 22.96 0.83 10.09
N LYS A 65 21.90 -0.01 10.26
CA LYS A 65 22.01 -1.34 10.87
C LYS A 65 22.62 -2.36 9.88
N ASP A 66 22.26 -2.27 8.60
CA ASP A 66 22.79 -3.13 7.52
C ASP A 66 23.05 -2.30 6.25
N GLU A 67 24.30 -1.91 6.03
CA GLU A 67 24.70 -1.07 4.89
C GLU A 67 24.52 -1.75 3.52
N ARG A 68 24.22 -3.05 3.48
CA ARG A 68 23.88 -3.77 2.24
C ARG A 68 22.51 -3.31 1.72
N ILE A 69 21.59 -2.94 2.63
CA ILE A 69 20.26 -2.44 2.28
C ILE A 69 20.38 -0.99 1.82
N ARG A 70 20.35 -0.80 0.50
CA ARG A 70 20.54 0.49 -0.15
C ARG A 70 19.26 0.97 -0.79
N PHE A 71 19.09 2.29 -0.77
CA PHE A 71 17.99 3.00 -1.41
C PHE A 71 18.57 3.84 -2.54
N THR A 72 18.19 3.48 -3.75
CA THR A 72 18.87 3.98 -4.95
C THR A 72 18.07 5.04 -5.68
N SER A 73 18.76 5.88 -6.45
CA SER A 73 18.11 6.83 -7.34
C SER A 73 17.29 6.11 -8.42
N PRO A 74 16.01 6.49 -8.60
CA PRO A 74 15.19 5.91 -9.66
C PRO A 74 15.52 6.45 -11.06
N VAL A 75 16.25 7.56 -11.15
CA VAL A 75 16.57 8.29 -12.39
C VAL A 75 18.01 8.77 -12.41
N ASP A 76 18.51 9.10 -13.58
CA ASP A 76 19.73 9.87 -13.74
C ASP A 76 19.43 11.35 -13.52
N GLY A 77 20.27 12.06 -12.77
CA GLY A 77 20.05 13.48 -12.46
C GLY A 77 20.98 13.99 -11.37
N HIS A 78 20.52 14.94 -10.60
CA HIS A 78 21.25 15.48 -9.46
C HIS A 78 20.36 15.55 -8.21
N VAL A 79 20.99 15.49 -7.06
CA VAL A 79 20.28 15.64 -5.76
C VAL A 79 19.90 17.11 -5.60
N LYS A 80 18.60 17.39 -5.75
CA LYS A 80 18.04 18.76 -5.65
C LYS A 80 17.96 19.25 -4.22
N ALA A 81 17.50 18.38 -3.31
CA ALA A 81 17.31 18.74 -1.90
C ALA A 81 17.34 17.50 -1.00
N ILE A 82 17.79 17.71 0.23
CA ILE A 82 17.75 16.73 1.32
C ILE A 82 16.85 17.29 2.42
N VAL A 83 15.57 16.89 2.41
CA VAL A 83 14.56 17.42 3.33
C VAL A 83 14.71 16.76 4.70
N ARG A 84 14.78 17.59 5.74
CA ARG A 84 14.88 17.13 7.12
C ARG A 84 13.76 17.71 7.97
N GLY A 85 13.19 16.87 8.82
CA GLY A 85 12.19 17.26 9.81
C GLY A 85 12.78 17.55 11.18
N GLU A 86 11.91 17.42 12.18
CA GLU A 86 12.29 17.59 13.58
C GLU A 86 13.45 16.67 13.97
N LYS A 87 14.28 17.11 14.89
CA LYS A 87 15.47 16.38 15.38
C LYS A 87 16.40 15.91 14.23
N ARG A 88 16.39 16.63 13.10
CA ARG A 88 17.17 16.32 11.87
C ARG A 88 16.83 14.98 11.23
N LYS A 89 15.64 14.40 11.50
CA LYS A 89 15.16 13.19 10.85
C LYS A 89 15.14 13.39 9.33
N LEU A 90 15.76 12.48 8.59
CA LEU A 90 15.73 12.50 7.12
C LEU A 90 14.30 12.15 6.66
N LEU A 91 13.67 13.04 5.93
CA LEU A 91 12.32 12.85 5.41
C LEU A 91 12.34 12.42 3.95
N GLU A 92 13.08 13.14 3.11
CA GLU A 92 13.11 12.93 1.68
C GLU A 92 14.49 13.25 1.11
N VAL A 93 14.92 12.47 0.11
CA VAL A 93 16.03 12.80 -0.77
C VAL A 93 15.44 13.03 -2.15
N VAL A 94 15.43 14.29 -2.59
CA VAL A 94 14.79 14.72 -3.84
C VAL A 94 15.84 14.74 -4.95
N VAL A 95 15.55 14.05 -6.05
CA VAL A 95 16.38 14.01 -7.25
C VAL A 95 15.64 14.71 -8.40
N GLU A 96 16.34 15.61 -9.09
CA GLU A 96 15.84 16.28 -10.28
C GLU A 96 16.58 15.78 -11.51
N THR A 97 15.83 15.51 -12.58
CA THR A 97 16.37 14.99 -13.84
C THR A 97 15.99 15.90 -15.00
N ASP A 98 16.85 15.97 -16.01
CA ASP A 98 16.49 16.53 -17.30
C ASP A 98 15.68 15.50 -18.09
N CYS A 99 14.49 15.87 -18.56
CA CYS A 99 13.53 14.96 -19.25
C CYS A 99 14.13 14.09 -20.38
N LYS A 100 15.30 14.44 -20.89
CA LYS A 100 15.96 13.72 -21.99
C LYS A 100 16.75 12.49 -21.53
N SER A 101 17.14 12.42 -20.27
CA SER A 101 18.00 11.34 -19.73
C SER A 101 17.20 10.16 -19.16
N THR A 102 15.90 10.35 -18.90
CA THR A 102 15.04 9.37 -18.20
C THR A 102 14.84 8.06 -18.97
N LEU A 103 15.06 8.05 -20.27
CA LEU A 103 14.84 6.91 -21.16
C LEU A 103 16.13 6.23 -21.65
N THR A 104 17.31 6.75 -21.29
CA THR A 104 18.56 6.09 -21.65
C THR A 104 18.68 4.76 -20.93
N GLN A 105 18.81 3.68 -21.72
CA GLN A 105 19.12 2.36 -21.19
C GLN A 105 20.46 2.45 -20.45
N VAL A 106 20.42 2.28 -19.13
CA VAL A 106 21.65 1.97 -18.41
C VAL A 106 22.02 0.55 -18.81
N ASP A 107 23.02 0.42 -19.68
CA ASP A 107 23.61 -0.86 -20.03
C ASP A 107 24.20 -1.49 -18.76
N CYS A 108 23.39 -2.25 -18.07
CA CYS A 108 23.86 -3.16 -17.05
C CYS A 108 24.58 -4.29 -17.79
N LYS A 109 25.89 -4.20 -17.91
CA LYS A 109 26.74 -5.32 -18.32
C LYS A 109 26.64 -6.42 -17.26
N SER A 110 25.59 -7.20 -17.32
CA SER A 110 25.51 -8.49 -16.67
C SER A 110 24.52 -9.34 -17.46
N SER A 111 24.98 -9.87 -18.56
CA SER A 111 24.27 -10.87 -19.37
C SER A 111 24.38 -12.28 -18.81
N SER A 112 24.63 -12.47 -17.53
CA SER A 112 24.47 -13.76 -16.89
C SER A 112 23.07 -13.80 -16.28
N THR A 113 22.23 -14.67 -16.80
CA THR A 113 20.96 -15.05 -16.17
C THR A 113 21.22 -15.28 -14.68
N LEU A 114 20.58 -14.46 -13.84
CA LEU A 114 20.67 -14.60 -12.39
C LEU A 114 20.01 -15.93 -12.00
N GLN A 115 20.80 -16.95 -11.67
CA GLN A 115 20.31 -18.32 -11.51
C GLN A 115 20.30 -18.79 -10.05
N SER A 116 21.23 -18.31 -9.23
CA SER A 116 21.29 -18.69 -7.82
C SER A 116 20.50 -17.74 -6.92
N ALA A 117 20.16 -18.17 -5.71
CA ALA A 117 19.54 -17.35 -4.69
C ALA A 117 20.41 -16.15 -4.30
N GLU A 118 21.73 -16.39 -4.18
CA GLU A 118 22.73 -15.38 -3.84
C GLU A 118 22.82 -14.31 -4.92
N ASP A 119 22.85 -14.69 -6.21
CA ASP A 119 22.90 -13.74 -7.34
C ASP A 119 21.66 -12.84 -7.34
N ILE A 120 20.48 -13.41 -7.09
CA ILE A 120 19.21 -12.68 -7.02
C ILE A 120 19.22 -11.72 -5.84
N LYS A 121 19.61 -12.19 -4.65
CA LYS A 121 19.74 -11.37 -3.44
C LYS A 121 20.71 -10.21 -3.66
N GLU A 122 21.88 -10.47 -4.20
CA GLU A 122 22.89 -9.46 -4.47
C GLU A 122 22.40 -8.42 -5.50
N ALA A 123 21.71 -8.86 -6.56
CA ALA A 123 21.10 -7.97 -7.54
C ALA A 123 20.00 -7.09 -6.91
N MET A 124 19.12 -7.65 -6.09
CA MET A 124 18.08 -6.87 -5.39
C MET A 124 18.69 -5.85 -4.43
N LEU A 125 19.70 -6.20 -3.66
CA LEU A 125 20.42 -5.29 -2.76
C LEU A 125 21.12 -4.16 -3.53
N ARG A 126 21.79 -4.51 -4.64
CA ARG A 126 22.53 -3.56 -5.47
C ARG A 126 21.63 -2.50 -6.10
N TRP A 127 20.46 -2.93 -6.63
CA TRP A 127 19.55 -2.07 -7.38
C TRP A 127 18.51 -1.37 -6.51
N GLY A 128 18.53 -1.60 -5.19
CA GLY A 128 17.56 -1.00 -4.26
C GLY A 128 16.15 -1.61 -4.38
N LEU A 129 16.05 -2.84 -4.88
CA LEU A 129 14.77 -3.58 -4.93
C LEU A 129 14.52 -4.39 -3.65
N TRP A 130 15.58 -4.67 -2.88
CA TRP A 130 15.46 -5.42 -1.62
C TRP A 130 14.50 -4.79 -0.61
N PRO A 131 14.46 -3.46 -0.40
CA PRO A 131 13.50 -2.83 0.50
C PRO A 131 12.02 -3.05 0.16
N MET A 132 11.70 -3.53 -1.06
CA MET A 132 10.35 -3.90 -1.46
C MET A 132 9.88 -5.24 -0.87
N LEU A 133 10.80 -6.06 -0.34
CA LEU A 133 10.48 -7.20 0.50
C LEU A 133 10.22 -6.75 1.93
N ARG A 134 8.97 -6.86 2.37
CA ARG A 134 8.54 -6.56 3.74
C ARG A 134 8.47 -7.82 4.55
N GLN A 135 8.93 -7.75 5.79
CA GLN A 135 8.93 -8.86 6.75
C GLN A 135 7.80 -8.68 7.76
N ARG A 136 7.03 -9.73 7.96
CA ARG A 136 6.14 -9.91 9.10
C ARG A 136 6.75 -10.92 10.07
N PRO A 137 6.62 -10.73 11.37
CA PRO A 137 5.97 -9.61 12.07
C PRO A 137 6.68 -8.27 11.87
N PHE A 138 6.10 -7.19 12.39
CA PHE A 138 6.58 -5.80 12.46
C PHE A 138 6.47 -4.95 11.19
N GLY A 139 6.31 -5.53 9.98
CA GLY A 139 6.19 -4.77 8.74
C GLY A 139 7.47 -4.02 8.31
N ILE A 140 8.63 -4.47 8.78
CA ILE A 140 9.95 -3.92 8.48
C ILE A 140 10.49 -4.45 7.15
N ILE A 141 11.63 -3.93 6.70
CA ILE A 141 12.35 -4.48 5.57
C ILE A 141 12.87 -5.87 5.93
N ALA A 142 12.76 -6.82 5.01
CA ALA A 142 13.26 -8.18 5.20
C ALA A 142 14.76 -8.20 5.52
N ASN A 143 15.14 -8.91 6.58
CA ASN A 143 16.55 -9.09 6.89
C ASN A 143 17.20 -10.03 5.84
N PRO A 144 18.26 -9.60 5.14
CA PRO A 144 18.90 -10.42 4.12
C PRO A 144 19.47 -11.76 4.61
N ASP A 145 19.68 -11.92 5.90
CA ASP A 145 20.25 -13.14 6.47
C ASP A 145 19.19 -14.09 7.04
N ASP A 146 17.92 -13.65 7.10
CA ASP A 146 16.82 -14.49 7.52
C ASP A 146 16.35 -15.43 6.40
N LYS A 147 15.77 -16.56 6.82
CA LYS A 147 15.08 -17.50 5.92
C LYS A 147 13.60 -17.46 6.25
N PRO A 148 12.76 -16.91 5.36
CA PRO A 148 11.34 -16.84 5.63
C PRO A 148 10.69 -18.23 5.58
N LYS A 149 9.71 -18.46 6.47
CA LYS A 149 8.82 -19.63 6.47
C LYS A 149 8.06 -19.72 5.14
N ALA A 150 7.62 -18.57 4.63
CA ALA A 150 6.88 -18.44 3.38
C ALA A 150 7.03 -17.03 2.81
N ILE A 151 6.72 -16.88 1.52
CA ILE A 151 6.60 -15.57 0.86
C ILE A 151 5.18 -15.43 0.33
N PHE A 152 4.50 -14.32 0.65
CA PHE A 152 3.14 -14.06 0.23
C PHE A 152 3.05 -12.89 -0.74
N ILE A 153 2.30 -13.08 -1.81
CA ILE A 153 2.01 -12.05 -2.83
C ILE A 153 0.49 -11.95 -3.00
N SER A 154 -0.08 -10.79 -2.70
CA SER A 154 -1.44 -10.49 -3.10
C SER A 154 -1.44 -9.91 -4.51
N ALA A 155 -2.10 -10.60 -5.44
CA ALA A 155 -2.27 -10.12 -6.82
C ALA A 155 -3.58 -9.33 -7.00
N PHE A 156 -4.25 -8.93 -5.92
CA PHE A 156 -5.41 -8.06 -5.94
C PHE A 156 -5.45 -7.18 -4.68
N ASP A 157 -6.18 -6.09 -4.76
CA ASP A 157 -6.49 -5.23 -3.63
C ASP A 157 -8.02 -5.19 -3.44
N SER A 158 -8.48 -4.97 -2.23
CA SER A 158 -9.90 -4.85 -1.86
C SER A 158 -10.22 -3.55 -1.14
N ALA A 159 -9.24 -2.67 -0.97
CA ALA A 159 -9.42 -1.37 -0.35
C ALA A 159 -10.40 -0.48 -1.17
N PRO A 160 -11.00 0.54 -0.57
CA PRO A 160 -11.79 1.50 -1.32
C PRO A 160 -10.95 2.15 -2.44
N LEU A 161 -11.53 2.27 -3.64
CA LEU A 161 -10.86 2.79 -4.84
C LEU A 161 -9.67 1.94 -5.33
N ALA A 162 -9.57 0.69 -4.88
CA ALA A 162 -8.46 -0.20 -5.21
C ALA A 162 -8.17 -0.28 -6.72
N PRO A 163 -6.88 -0.32 -7.10
CA PRO A 163 -6.49 -0.48 -8.49
C PRO A 163 -6.79 -1.89 -9.03
N ASP A 164 -7.00 -1.99 -10.33
CA ASP A 164 -7.16 -3.26 -11.06
C ASP A 164 -5.78 -3.84 -11.40
N TYR A 165 -5.41 -4.95 -10.74
CA TYR A 165 -4.12 -5.60 -10.96
C TYR A 165 -4.03 -6.35 -12.29
N ASP A 166 -5.14 -6.81 -12.87
CA ASP A 166 -5.15 -7.36 -14.23
C ASP A 166 -4.73 -6.30 -15.26
N PHE A 167 -5.21 -5.06 -15.05
CA PHE A 167 -4.85 -3.95 -15.91
C PHE A 167 -3.40 -3.49 -15.67
N MET A 168 -2.98 -3.40 -14.41
CA MET A 168 -1.64 -2.92 -14.06
C MET A 168 -0.51 -3.87 -14.51
N LEU A 169 -0.78 -5.16 -14.56
CA LEU A 169 0.18 -6.20 -14.96
C LEU A 169 0.03 -6.63 -16.41
N GLN A 170 -0.87 -6.01 -17.17
CA GLN A 170 -1.08 -6.32 -18.57
C GLN A 170 0.22 -6.15 -19.38
N GLY A 171 0.63 -7.21 -20.08
CA GLY A 171 1.88 -7.26 -20.84
C GLY A 171 3.12 -7.54 -20.02
N LYS A 172 3.00 -7.67 -18.69
CA LYS A 172 4.10 -8.01 -17.75
C LYS A 172 3.94 -9.40 -17.13
N GLU A 173 2.98 -10.21 -17.60
CA GLU A 173 2.64 -11.52 -17.03
C GLU A 173 3.85 -12.48 -17.03
N ALA A 174 4.64 -12.46 -18.10
CA ALA A 174 5.85 -13.27 -18.19
C ALA A 174 6.92 -12.86 -17.18
N PHE A 175 7.07 -11.56 -16.95
CA PHE A 175 7.98 -11.05 -15.92
C PHE A 175 7.46 -11.35 -14.52
N PHE A 176 6.15 -11.23 -14.30
CA PHE A 176 5.55 -11.62 -13.03
C PHE A 176 5.82 -13.09 -12.69
N ALA A 177 5.64 -14.00 -13.66
CA ALA A 177 5.95 -15.42 -13.49
C ALA A 177 7.44 -15.66 -13.19
N LYS A 178 8.35 -14.94 -13.87
CA LYS A 178 9.79 -15.01 -13.59
C LYS A 178 10.17 -14.45 -12.23
N GLY A 179 9.48 -13.41 -11.76
CA GLY A 179 9.66 -12.87 -10.43
C GLY A 179 9.24 -13.87 -9.34
N LEU A 180 8.12 -14.58 -9.54
CA LEU A 180 7.70 -15.66 -8.64
C LEU A 180 8.73 -16.79 -8.57
N GLU A 181 9.30 -17.18 -9.71
CA GLU A 181 10.39 -18.15 -9.78
C GLU A 181 11.61 -17.68 -8.98
N ALA A 182 11.98 -16.41 -9.12
CA ALA A 182 13.10 -15.82 -8.40
C ALA A 182 12.85 -15.79 -6.88
N LEU A 183 11.67 -15.39 -6.44
CA LEU A 183 11.29 -15.41 -5.02
C LEU A 183 11.30 -16.81 -4.43
N GLY A 184 10.89 -17.81 -5.20
CA GLY A 184 10.95 -19.20 -4.77
C GLY A 184 12.36 -19.74 -4.50
N LYS A 185 13.39 -19.08 -5.01
CA LYS A 185 14.79 -19.41 -4.69
C LYS A 185 15.27 -18.77 -3.39
N LEU A 186 14.58 -17.73 -2.90
CA LEU A 186 14.93 -17.03 -1.67
C LEU A 186 14.37 -17.68 -0.40
N THR A 187 13.51 -18.68 -0.52
CA THR A 187 12.92 -19.41 0.60
C THR A 187 13.03 -20.91 0.42
N GLU A 188 13.11 -21.63 1.52
CA GLU A 188 12.96 -23.09 1.56
C GLU A 188 11.49 -23.49 1.71
N GLY A 189 10.62 -22.53 2.02
CA GLY A 189 9.18 -22.71 2.21
C GLY A 189 8.36 -22.50 0.94
N MET A 190 7.09 -22.14 1.14
CA MET A 190 6.14 -21.93 0.04
C MET A 190 6.11 -20.48 -0.40
N VAL A 191 5.91 -20.24 -1.70
CA VAL A 191 5.50 -18.95 -2.24
C VAL A 191 3.99 -19.02 -2.49
N HIS A 192 3.23 -18.23 -1.73
CA HIS A 192 1.78 -18.16 -1.85
C HIS A 192 1.39 -16.96 -2.71
N VAL A 193 0.59 -17.20 -3.73
CA VAL A 193 0.04 -16.13 -4.57
C VAL A 193 -1.48 -16.17 -4.51
N CYS A 194 -2.08 -15.04 -4.13
CA CYS A 194 -3.50 -14.92 -3.91
C CYS A 194 -4.16 -14.10 -5.02
N PHE A 195 -5.26 -14.63 -5.58
CA PHE A 195 -6.02 -14.04 -6.66
C PHE A 195 -7.51 -13.96 -6.32
N ARG A 196 -8.27 -13.13 -7.03
CA ARG A 196 -9.71 -13.28 -7.12
C ARG A 196 -10.06 -14.33 -8.17
N PRO A 197 -11.17 -15.09 -8.01
CA PRO A 197 -11.55 -16.14 -8.96
C PRO A 197 -11.74 -15.65 -10.40
N GLU A 198 -12.19 -14.41 -10.58
CA GLU A 198 -12.47 -13.79 -11.89
C GLU A 198 -11.26 -13.14 -12.56
N GLN A 199 -10.08 -13.10 -11.92
CA GLN A 199 -8.91 -12.46 -12.47
C GLN A 199 -8.34 -13.18 -13.71
N LYS A 200 -8.06 -12.40 -14.74
CA LYS A 200 -7.45 -12.88 -15.99
C LYS A 200 -6.00 -13.32 -15.76
N LEU A 201 -5.25 -12.59 -14.93
CA LEU A 201 -3.87 -12.91 -14.58
C LEU A 201 -3.74 -14.35 -14.06
N TYR A 202 -4.67 -14.80 -13.20
CA TYR A 202 -4.69 -16.18 -12.71
C TYR A 202 -4.81 -17.19 -13.86
N THR A 203 -5.77 -16.97 -14.79
CA THR A 203 -5.98 -17.86 -15.93
C THR A 203 -4.78 -17.84 -16.88
N GLN A 204 -4.18 -16.69 -17.12
CA GLN A 204 -2.99 -16.53 -17.97
C GLN A 204 -1.78 -17.27 -17.41
N LEU A 205 -1.54 -17.19 -16.10
CA LEU A 205 -0.45 -17.95 -15.45
C LEU A 205 -0.65 -19.46 -15.55
N GLN A 206 -1.87 -19.95 -15.53
CA GLN A 206 -2.17 -21.39 -15.71
C GLN A 206 -1.99 -21.85 -17.16
N THR A 207 -2.40 -21.03 -18.15
CA THR A 207 -2.37 -21.40 -19.57
C THR A 207 -1.03 -21.15 -20.25
N ALA A 208 -0.29 -20.16 -19.80
CA ALA A 208 0.99 -19.75 -20.40
C ALA A 208 2.07 -20.77 -20.13
N ASN A 209 1.94 -22.06 -20.32
CA ASN A 209 3.02 -23.05 -20.17
C ASN A 209 4.23 -22.56 -19.30
N CYS A 210 3.98 -21.58 -18.44
CA CYS A 210 4.78 -21.30 -17.28
C CYS A 210 4.66 -22.58 -16.45
N LYS A 211 5.31 -23.66 -16.94
CA LYS A 211 5.72 -24.73 -16.06
C LYS A 211 6.52 -24.00 -15.02
N LEU A 212 5.82 -23.57 -13.99
CA LEU A 212 6.43 -23.15 -12.76
C LEU A 212 7.42 -24.26 -12.44
N PRO A 213 8.69 -23.97 -12.36
CA PRO A 213 9.74 -24.99 -12.44
C PRO A 213 9.55 -25.96 -11.29
N THR A 214 9.37 -27.17 -11.69
CA THR A 214 8.79 -28.26 -10.95
C THR A 214 9.72 -28.96 -9.98
N ALA A 215 10.95 -28.57 -9.82
CA ALA A 215 11.85 -29.37 -8.99
C ALA A 215 12.21 -28.77 -7.62
N ASN A 216 12.21 -27.44 -7.47
CA ASN A 216 12.66 -26.80 -6.22
C ASN A 216 11.90 -25.51 -5.83
N CYS A 217 10.85 -25.11 -6.54
CA CYS A 217 10.02 -23.97 -6.18
C CYS A 217 8.64 -24.45 -5.76
N GLN A 218 8.34 -24.36 -4.48
CA GLN A 218 7.01 -24.68 -3.94
C GLN A 218 6.11 -23.46 -4.10
N LEU A 219 5.39 -23.37 -5.23
CA LEU A 219 4.41 -22.32 -5.44
C LEU A 219 3.00 -22.84 -5.18
N SER A 220 2.23 -22.11 -4.40
CA SER A 220 0.81 -22.36 -4.14
C SER A 220 -0.04 -21.18 -4.57
N THR A 221 -1.09 -21.43 -5.35
CA THR A 221 -2.04 -20.41 -5.76
C THR A 221 -3.35 -20.56 -5.00
N HIS A 222 -3.87 -19.44 -4.50
CA HIS A 222 -5.09 -19.38 -3.72
C HIS A 222 -6.10 -18.46 -4.38
N LEU A 223 -7.38 -18.89 -4.40
CA LEU A 223 -8.48 -18.06 -4.83
C LEU A 223 -9.21 -17.52 -3.59
N ILE A 224 -9.34 -16.20 -3.49
CA ILE A 224 -9.92 -15.54 -2.32
C ILE A 224 -11.09 -14.67 -2.74
N THR A 225 -12.19 -14.78 -2.00
CA THR A 225 -13.39 -13.96 -2.16
C THR A 225 -13.74 -13.29 -0.84
N GLY A 226 -14.49 -12.20 -0.93
CA GLY A 226 -14.98 -11.49 0.23
C GLY A 226 -14.78 -9.98 0.16
N PRO A 227 -15.35 -9.25 1.14
CA PRO A 227 -15.18 -7.80 1.26
C PRO A 227 -13.76 -7.43 1.69
N HIS A 228 -13.43 -6.13 1.69
CA HIS A 228 -12.23 -5.64 2.34
C HIS A 228 -12.25 -6.07 3.83
N PRO A 229 -11.14 -6.63 4.40
CA PRO A 229 -9.75 -6.62 3.93
C PRO A 229 -9.29 -7.93 3.24
N ALA A 230 -10.13 -8.64 2.48
CA ALA A 230 -9.74 -9.88 1.81
C ALA A 230 -8.49 -9.73 0.90
N GLY A 231 -8.23 -8.53 0.36
CA GLY A 231 -7.05 -8.19 -0.43
C GLY A 231 -5.79 -7.89 0.39
N ASN A 232 -5.92 -7.66 1.70
CA ASN A 232 -4.77 -7.41 2.54
C ASN A 232 -3.97 -8.71 2.74
N VAL A 233 -2.66 -8.63 2.52
CA VAL A 233 -1.79 -9.80 2.64
C VAL A 233 -1.79 -10.38 4.06
N GLY A 234 -1.97 -9.56 5.10
CA GLY A 234 -2.12 -10.00 6.49
C GLY A 234 -3.31 -10.94 6.68
N THR A 235 -4.48 -10.57 6.12
CA THR A 235 -5.67 -11.42 6.14
C THR A 235 -5.41 -12.75 5.43
N GLN A 236 -4.69 -12.72 4.30
CA GLN A 236 -4.35 -13.93 3.53
C GLN A 236 -3.42 -14.86 4.32
N ILE A 237 -2.39 -14.30 4.95
CA ILE A 237 -1.46 -15.05 5.80
C ILE A 237 -2.21 -15.71 6.96
N ALA A 238 -3.04 -14.96 7.68
CA ALA A 238 -3.79 -15.47 8.84
C ALA A 238 -4.69 -16.67 8.51
N HIS A 239 -5.18 -16.76 7.26
CA HIS A 239 -6.07 -17.85 6.84
C HIS A 239 -5.36 -19.00 6.12
N ILE A 240 -4.16 -18.80 5.60
CA ILE A 240 -3.43 -19.81 4.82
C ILE A 240 -2.31 -20.44 5.65
N ASP A 241 -1.46 -19.61 6.26
CA ASP A 241 -0.31 -20.05 7.05
C ASP A 241 0.04 -19.01 8.13
N PRO A 242 -0.70 -18.98 9.25
CA PRO A 242 -0.53 -18.00 10.34
C PRO A 242 0.90 -17.95 10.88
N ILE A 243 1.29 -16.76 11.34
CA ILE A 243 2.63 -16.51 11.87
C ILE A 243 2.65 -16.80 13.38
N ASN A 244 3.53 -17.71 13.81
CA ASN A 244 3.77 -17.95 15.22
C ASN A 244 5.00 -17.16 15.73
N LYS A 245 5.16 -17.07 17.04
CA LYS A 245 6.34 -16.45 17.67
C LYS A 245 7.63 -17.09 17.15
N GLY A 246 8.55 -16.27 16.67
CA GLY A 246 9.84 -16.70 16.11
C GLY A 246 9.80 -17.08 14.63
N GLU A 247 8.63 -17.12 14.00
CA GLU A 247 8.52 -17.32 12.55
C GLU A 247 8.58 -15.98 11.81
N VAL A 248 9.10 -16.04 10.58
CA VAL A 248 9.23 -14.89 9.67
C VAL A 248 8.58 -15.21 8.34
N VAL A 249 7.75 -14.30 7.86
CA VAL A 249 7.09 -14.36 6.55
C VAL A 249 7.44 -13.09 5.77
N TRP A 250 7.79 -13.23 4.51
CA TRP A 250 8.03 -12.09 3.64
C TRP A 250 6.83 -11.80 2.74
N THR A 251 6.68 -10.54 2.38
CA THR A 251 5.62 -10.09 1.47
C THR A 251 6.18 -9.14 0.44
N MET A 252 5.65 -9.16 -0.78
CA MET A 252 6.03 -8.26 -1.87
C MET A 252 4.81 -7.88 -2.70
N ASN A 253 4.75 -6.63 -3.20
CA ASN A 253 3.69 -6.20 -4.09
C ASN A 253 3.82 -6.87 -5.47
N ALA A 254 2.71 -7.20 -6.11
CA ALA A 254 2.70 -7.89 -7.41
C ALA A 254 3.43 -7.12 -8.53
N GLN A 255 3.40 -5.77 -8.53
CA GLN A 255 4.18 -4.98 -9.49
C GLN A 255 5.69 -5.12 -9.25
N ASP A 256 6.12 -5.16 -7.99
CA ASP A 256 7.53 -5.33 -7.64
C ASP A 256 8.04 -6.71 -8.00
N VAL A 257 7.19 -7.74 -7.89
CA VAL A 257 7.47 -9.10 -8.39
C VAL A 257 7.70 -9.07 -9.89
N ALA A 258 6.91 -8.33 -10.66
CA ALA A 258 7.12 -8.19 -12.10
C ALA A 258 8.42 -7.43 -12.43
N ILE A 259 8.75 -6.38 -11.66
CA ILE A 259 10.03 -5.64 -11.78
C ILE A 259 11.22 -6.56 -11.47
N LEU A 260 11.12 -7.39 -10.43
CA LEU A 260 12.13 -8.41 -10.11
C LEU A 260 12.30 -9.39 -11.27
N GLY A 261 11.21 -9.88 -11.83
CA GLY A 261 11.25 -10.80 -12.98
C GLY A 261 11.86 -10.19 -14.23
N GLU A 262 11.61 -8.91 -14.49
CA GLU A 262 12.26 -8.17 -15.56
C GLU A 262 13.76 -8.04 -15.31
N LEU A 263 14.17 -7.67 -14.10
CA LEU A 263 15.57 -7.60 -13.70
C LEU A 263 16.29 -8.93 -13.87
N VAL A 264 15.70 -10.04 -13.40
CA VAL A 264 16.27 -11.38 -13.50
C VAL A 264 16.37 -11.86 -14.96
N SER A 265 15.40 -11.51 -15.79
CA SER A 265 15.35 -11.95 -17.20
C SER A 265 16.25 -11.14 -18.13
N THR A 266 16.34 -9.82 -17.90
CA THR A 266 17.02 -8.89 -18.81
C THR A 266 18.31 -8.31 -18.26
N GLY A 267 18.54 -8.43 -16.93
CA GLY A 267 19.64 -7.76 -16.25
C GLY A 267 19.46 -6.24 -16.10
N VAL A 268 18.31 -5.70 -16.52
CA VAL A 268 18.03 -4.25 -16.50
C VAL A 268 17.02 -3.92 -15.40
N TYR A 269 17.37 -2.99 -14.52
CA TYR A 269 16.47 -2.47 -13.52
C TYR A 269 15.63 -1.33 -14.08
N ARG A 270 14.30 -1.49 -14.09
CA ARG A 270 13.33 -0.50 -14.50
C ARG A 270 12.33 -0.26 -13.39
N PRO A 271 12.46 0.83 -12.62
CA PRO A 271 11.55 1.15 -11.51
C PRO A 271 10.24 1.78 -12.02
N GLU A 272 9.70 1.29 -13.13
CA GLU A 272 8.46 1.77 -13.72
C GLU A 272 7.26 1.12 -13.04
N ARG A 273 6.34 1.96 -12.56
CA ARG A 273 5.13 1.54 -11.87
C ARG A 273 3.90 2.14 -12.49
N MET A 274 2.80 1.40 -12.45
CA MET A 274 1.48 1.92 -12.75
C MET A 274 0.79 2.32 -11.45
N VAL A 275 0.27 3.53 -11.39
CA VAL A 275 -0.45 4.08 -10.22
C VAL A 275 -1.84 4.52 -10.67
N ALA A 276 -2.86 4.06 -9.94
CA ALA A 276 -4.21 4.55 -10.11
C ALA A 276 -4.35 5.90 -9.39
N VAL A 277 -4.92 6.89 -10.06
CA VAL A 277 -5.29 8.17 -9.46
C VAL A 277 -6.81 8.21 -9.40
N ALA A 278 -7.37 8.14 -8.18
CA ALA A 278 -8.79 7.90 -7.95
C ALA A 278 -9.36 8.81 -6.87
N GLY A 279 -10.66 9.02 -6.91
CA GLY A 279 -11.38 9.80 -5.91
C GLY A 279 -12.44 10.73 -6.48
N PRO A 280 -13.43 11.11 -5.67
CA PRO A 280 -14.59 11.89 -6.11
C PRO A 280 -14.27 13.33 -6.51
N GLN A 281 -13.08 13.84 -6.16
CA GLN A 281 -12.66 15.21 -6.48
C GLN A 281 -11.89 15.32 -7.81
N LEU A 282 -11.66 14.21 -8.48
CA LEU A 282 -10.94 14.20 -9.76
C LEU A 282 -11.90 14.35 -10.94
N SER A 283 -11.51 15.14 -11.93
CA SER A 283 -12.29 15.33 -13.16
C SER A 283 -12.28 14.07 -14.04
N ASN A 284 -11.15 13.39 -14.08
CA ASN A 284 -10.95 12.21 -14.92
C ASN A 284 -10.01 11.21 -14.21
N PRO A 285 -10.52 10.41 -13.25
CA PRO A 285 -9.71 9.42 -12.54
C PRO A 285 -9.24 8.32 -13.51
N HIS A 286 -7.93 8.08 -13.58
CA HIS A 286 -7.34 7.05 -14.45
C HIS A 286 -5.93 6.65 -13.97
N TYR A 287 -5.27 5.75 -14.71
CA TYR A 287 -3.95 5.25 -14.38
C TYR A 287 -2.83 6.08 -15.02
N TYR A 288 -1.71 6.16 -14.32
CA TYR A 288 -0.48 6.78 -14.79
C TYR A 288 0.66 5.77 -14.76
N LEU A 289 1.43 5.72 -15.85
CA LEU A 289 2.72 5.03 -15.86
C LEU A 289 3.80 6.02 -15.42
N ILE A 290 4.40 5.75 -14.27
CA ILE A 290 5.39 6.61 -13.63
C ILE A 290 6.70 5.85 -13.36
N ILE A 291 7.74 6.59 -12.98
CA ILE A 291 8.92 6.03 -12.31
C ILE A 291 8.70 6.16 -10.79
N ALA A 292 9.17 5.19 -10.01
CA ALA A 292 8.99 5.16 -8.56
C ALA A 292 9.43 6.48 -7.89
N GLY A 293 8.64 6.93 -6.90
CA GLY A 293 8.91 8.18 -6.19
C GLY A 293 8.58 9.46 -6.97
N ALA A 294 7.79 9.40 -8.05
CA ALA A 294 7.41 10.56 -8.84
C ALA A 294 6.64 11.61 -8.04
N CYS A 295 6.87 12.88 -8.35
CA CYS A 295 6.08 14.00 -7.83
C CYS A 295 4.66 13.94 -8.37
N VAL A 296 3.65 14.12 -7.48
CA VAL A 296 2.24 13.99 -7.86
C VAL A 296 1.64 15.20 -8.52
N GLU A 297 2.31 16.36 -8.47
CA GLU A 297 1.78 17.63 -8.98
C GLU A 297 1.38 17.56 -10.45
N SER A 298 2.22 16.96 -11.29
CA SER A 298 1.95 16.84 -12.72
C SER A 298 0.79 15.89 -13.04
N MET A 299 0.62 14.82 -12.25
CA MET A 299 -0.50 13.89 -12.39
C MET A 299 -1.83 14.54 -12.00
N LEU A 300 -1.81 15.47 -11.05
CA LEU A 300 -2.99 16.18 -10.57
C LEU A 300 -3.28 17.48 -11.33
N SER A 301 -2.38 17.90 -12.21
CA SER A 301 -2.56 19.11 -13.00
C SER A 301 -3.76 18.99 -13.93
N GLY A 302 -4.71 19.92 -13.83
CA GLY A 302 -5.97 19.88 -14.59
C GLY A 302 -6.99 18.83 -14.12
N GLN A 303 -6.67 18.01 -13.12
CA GLN A 303 -7.56 16.99 -12.57
C GLN A 303 -8.36 17.50 -11.38
N LEU A 304 -7.78 18.42 -10.62
CA LEU A 304 -8.43 18.98 -9.43
C LEU A 304 -9.41 20.08 -9.80
N PRO A 305 -10.54 20.19 -9.10
CA PRO A 305 -11.51 21.24 -9.35
C PRO A 305 -10.85 22.62 -9.17
N HIS A 306 -11.07 23.49 -10.14
CA HIS A 306 -10.74 24.91 -10.01
C HIS A 306 -11.77 25.54 -9.07
N VAL A 307 -11.40 25.71 -7.81
CA VAL A 307 -12.30 26.31 -6.83
C VAL A 307 -12.00 27.81 -6.79
N ASP A 308 -12.90 28.60 -7.39
CA ASP A 308 -12.94 30.03 -7.14
C ASP A 308 -13.36 30.24 -5.68
N TYR A 309 -12.40 30.59 -4.85
CA TYR A 309 -12.65 30.90 -3.45
C TYR A 309 -13.58 32.11 -3.35
N PRO A 310 -14.77 31.98 -2.77
CA PRO A 310 -15.44 33.18 -2.29
C PRO A 310 -14.51 33.80 -1.25
N LYS A 311 -14.11 35.05 -1.47
CA LYS A 311 -13.31 35.83 -0.52
C LYS A 311 -14.15 36.03 0.74
N LEU A 312 -14.14 35.03 1.63
CA LEU A 312 -14.61 35.19 3.00
C LEU A 312 -13.53 35.97 3.73
N GLU A 313 -13.88 37.19 4.12
CA GLU A 313 -13.00 38.09 4.87
C GLU A 313 -12.30 37.39 6.02
N GLY A 314 -10.99 37.25 5.93
CA GLY A 314 -10.10 36.94 7.04
C GLY A 314 -9.73 35.49 7.31
N LYS A 315 -10.26 34.48 6.60
CA LYS A 315 -9.78 33.09 6.68
C LYS A 315 -9.65 32.54 5.28
N VAL A 316 -8.41 32.27 4.88
CA VAL A 316 -8.13 31.44 3.70
C VAL A 316 -8.71 30.03 4.02
N PRO A 317 -9.70 29.54 3.25
CA PRO A 317 -10.17 28.18 3.47
C PRO A 317 -9.01 27.23 3.18
N GLU A 318 -8.54 26.55 4.19
CA GLU A 318 -7.59 25.44 4.03
C GLU A 318 -8.20 24.43 3.07
N LYS A 319 -7.44 24.04 2.10
CA LYS A 319 -7.60 23.01 1.08
C LYS A 319 -8.96 22.29 1.04
N TYR A 320 -9.65 22.40 -0.09
CA TYR A 320 -10.94 21.73 -0.31
C TYR A 320 -10.82 20.21 -0.52
N TYR A 321 -9.61 19.70 -0.67
CA TYR A 321 -9.33 18.29 -0.92
C TYR A 321 -8.08 17.83 -0.18
N ARG A 322 -8.09 16.55 0.17
CA ARG A 322 -6.96 15.82 0.74
C ARG A 322 -6.39 14.88 -0.29
N ILE A 323 -5.08 14.98 -0.53
CA ILE A 323 -4.32 14.07 -1.37
C ILE A 323 -3.68 13.03 -0.45
N ILE A 324 -3.87 11.74 -0.78
CA ILE A 324 -3.41 10.60 0.02
C ILE A 324 -2.61 9.69 -0.90
N SER A 325 -1.33 9.49 -0.59
CA SER A 325 -0.55 8.42 -1.19
C SER A 325 -0.97 7.10 -0.55
N GLY A 326 -1.47 6.17 -1.35
CA GLY A 326 -2.12 4.96 -0.89
C GLY A 326 -3.65 5.04 -0.84
N ASN A 327 -4.27 4.08 -0.17
CA ASN A 327 -5.72 4.04 0.00
C ASN A 327 -6.20 4.95 1.15
N VAL A 328 -7.49 5.18 1.20
CA VAL A 328 -8.12 6.11 2.17
C VAL A 328 -8.10 5.61 3.62
N LEU A 329 -7.78 4.35 3.86
CA LEU A 329 -7.79 3.72 5.18
C LEU A 329 -6.41 3.73 5.85
N CYS A 330 -5.34 3.48 5.06
CA CYS A 330 -3.97 3.31 5.57
C CYS A 330 -2.97 4.25 4.90
N GLY A 331 -3.38 5.03 3.90
CA GLY A 331 -2.49 5.89 3.14
C GLY A 331 -2.01 7.12 3.90
N THR A 332 -0.96 7.72 3.40
CA THR A 332 -0.33 8.90 4.00
C THR A 332 -0.77 10.18 3.29
N ARG A 333 -1.23 11.18 4.06
CA ARG A 333 -1.51 12.50 3.52
C ARG A 333 -0.23 13.12 2.95
N ILE A 334 -0.32 13.62 1.72
CA ILE A 334 0.77 14.35 1.07
C ILE A 334 0.30 15.72 0.56
N GLU A 335 1.25 16.60 0.31
CA GLU A 335 0.99 17.89 -0.32
C GLU A 335 0.90 17.72 -1.85
N LYS A 336 0.43 18.76 -2.54
CA LYS A 336 0.32 18.76 -4.02
C LYS A 336 1.67 18.56 -4.71
N GLU A 337 2.73 19.10 -4.13
CA GLU A 337 4.12 18.95 -4.56
C GLU A 337 4.81 17.72 -3.94
N GLY A 338 4.05 16.89 -3.25
CA GLY A 338 4.54 15.67 -2.60
C GLY A 338 4.83 14.55 -3.58
N PHE A 339 5.32 13.43 -3.04
CA PHE A 339 5.78 12.28 -3.81
C PHE A 339 5.00 11.04 -3.44
N ILE A 340 4.78 10.17 -4.43
CA ILE A 340 4.14 8.87 -4.20
C ILE A 340 5.00 8.00 -3.28
N GLY A 341 4.37 7.25 -2.38
CA GLY A 341 5.03 6.34 -1.45
C GLY A 341 5.64 5.12 -2.15
N ALA A 342 6.69 4.57 -1.53
CA ALA A 342 7.45 3.47 -2.11
C ALA A 342 6.61 2.21 -2.37
N TYR A 343 5.61 1.95 -1.53
CA TYR A 343 4.73 0.77 -1.62
C TYR A 343 3.39 1.06 -2.28
N ASP A 344 3.09 2.34 -2.59
CA ASP A 344 1.77 2.76 -3.02
C ASP A 344 1.55 2.54 -4.52
N SER A 345 0.39 1.97 -4.85
CA SER A 345 -0.10 1.79 -6.23
C SER A 345 -1.38 2.60 -6.49
N LEU A 346 -1.78 3.42 -5.52
CA LEU A 346 -2.98 4.25 -5.55
C LEU A 346 -2.65 5.65 -5.02
N LEU A 347 -3.19 6.66 -5.67
CA LEU A 347 -3.25 8.04 -5.19
C LEU A 347 -4.74 8.39 -5.02
N SER A 348 -5.17 8.61 -3.79
CA SER A 348 -6.57 8.90 -3.47
C SER A 348 -6.79 10.39 -3.22
N VAL A 349 -7.87 10.96 -3.77
CA VAL A 349 -8.20 12.37 -3.57
C VAL A 349 -9.63 12.51 -3.07
N LEU A 350 -9.78 12.95 -1.82
CA LEU A 350 -11.06 13.12 -1.14
C LEU A 350 -11.37 14.60 -0.86
N PRO A 351 -12.66 14.97 -0.69
CA PRO A 351 -13.01 16.27 -0.13
C PRO A 351 -12.45 16.43 1.28
N GLU A 352 -11.96 17.61 1.62
CA GLU A 352 -11.53 17.93 2.98
C GLU A 352 -12.76 18.23 3.86
N GLY A 353 -12.84 17.55 5.01
CA GLY A 353 -13.98 17.60 5.93
C GLY A 353 -13.86 18.62 7.07
N ASN A 354 -13.11 19.72 6.87
CA ASN A 354 -12.84 20.71 7.92
C ASN A 354 -14.00 21.64 8.27
N GLN A 355 -15.12 21.55 7.55
CA GLN A 355 -16.26 22.43 7.79
C GLN A 355 -17.22 21.79 8.81
N PRO A 356 -17.48 22.44 9.96
CA PRO A 356 -18.48 21.96 10.91
C PRO A 356 -19.88 22.07 10.30
N GLU A 357 -20.63 20.97 10.34
CA GLU A 357 -22.03 20.98 9.93
C GLU A 357 -22.89 21.62 11.02
N PHE A 358 -23.66 22.65 10.66
CA PHE A 358 -24.64 23.24 11.60
C PHE A 358 -25.64 22.19 12.03
N MET A 359 -25.74 21.94 13.36
CA MET A 359 -26.61 20.93 13.97
C MET A 359 -26.47 19.52 13.33
N GLY A 360 -25.30 19.15 12.81
CA GLY A 360 -25.07 17.89 12.10
C GLY A 360 -25.45 16.63 12.90
N TRP A 361 -25.38 16.69 14.22
CA TRP A 361 -25.82 15.64 15.15
C TRP A 361 -27.34 15.44 15.21
N LEU A 362 -28.13 16.44 14.83
CA LEU A 362 -29.62 16.41 14.79
C LEU A 362 -30.16 16.10 13.38
N MET A 363 -29.33 16.31 12.35
CA MET A 363 -29.76 16.13 10.96
C MET A 363 -29.91 14.64 10.61
N PRO A 364 -30.85 14.29 9.71
CA PRO A 364 -31.14 12.90 9.35
C PRO A 364 -29.94 12.13 8.77
N GLY A 365 -28.96 12.82 8.20
CA GLY A 365 -27.74 12.22 7.64
C GLY A 365 -28.00 11.27 6.47
N LEU A 366 -28.95 11.59 5.58
CA LEU A 366 -29.37 10.71 4.48
C LEU A 366 -28.25 10.35 3.51
N LYS A 367 -27.21 11.19 3.38
CA LYS A 367 -26.04 10.98 2.54
C LYS A 367 -24.81 10.49 3.32
N LYS A 368 -24.92 10.28 4.63
CA LYS A 368 -23.79 9.82 5.45
C LYS A 368 -23.75 8.30 5.50
N PHE A 369 -22.60 7.73 5.19
CA PHE A 369 -22.36 6.32 5.40
C PHE A 369 -22.29 6.02 6.89
N SER A 370 -22.97 4.98 7.36
CA SER A 370 -22.96 4.59 8.77
C SER A 370 -22.98 3.07 8.89
N PHE A 371 -21.91 2.50 9.43
CA PHE A 371 -21.84 1.09 9.77
C PHE A 371 -22.75 0.75 10.96
N SER A 372 -22.77 1.60 11.99
CA SER A 372 -23.57 1.44 13.22
C SER A 372 -25.05 1.81 13.02
N ARG A 373 -25.45 2.22 11.81
CA ARG A 373 -26.84 2.67 11.49
C ARG A 373 -27.32 3.84 12.35
N THR A 374 -26.41 4.72 12.75
CA THR A 374 -26.71 5.90 13.56
C THR A 374 -27.55 6.92 12.79
N PHE A 375 -27.35 7.01 11.46
CA PHE A 375 -28.08 7.92 10.58
C PHE A 375 -29.24 7.22 9.88
N LEU A 376 -30.26 7.98 9.45
CA LEU A 376 -31.39 7.45 8.69
C LEU A 376 -30.98 6.78 7.38
N SER A 377 -29.84 7.13 6.82
CA SER A 377 -29.24 6.41 5.68
C SER A 377 -29.04 4.92 5.94
N GLY A 378 -28.82 4.51 7.20
CA GLY A 378 -28.69 3.11 7.60
C GLY A 378 -29.96 2.27 7.48
N PHE A 379 -31.13 2.92 7.33
CA PHE A 379 -32.42 2.27 7.09
C PHE A 379 -32.75 2.15 5.60
N MET A 380 -31.95 2.78 4.70
CA MET A 380 -32.13 2.62 3.27
C MET A 380 -31.62 1.24 2.84
N PRO A 381 -32.49 0.35 2.32
CA PRO A 381 -32.08 -0.99 1.95
C PRO A 381 -31.14 -0.93 0.74
N LYS A 382 -30.00 -1.61 0.82
CA LYS A 382 -29.09 -1.82 -0.33
C LYS A 382 -29.80 -2.39 -1.57
N ARG A 383 -30.95 -3.07 -1.38
CA ARG A 383 -31.75 -3.71 -2.41
C ARG A 383 -32.57 -2.76 -3.29
N GLU A 384 -32.92 -1.60 -2.81
CA GLU A 384 -33.70 -0.66 -3.64
C GLU A 384 -32.87 -0.05 -4.79
N MET A 385 -31.56 -0.08 -4.71
CA MET A 385 -30.67 0.29 -5.81
C MET A 385 -30.61 -0.78 -6.93
N GLU A 386 -30.90 -2.05 -6.63
CA GLU A 386 -30.95 -3.14 -7.62
C GLU A 386 -32.36 -3.39 -8.20
N VAL A 387 -33.43 -3.02 -7.49
CA VAL A 387 -34.81 -3.38 -7.84
C VAL A 387 -35.46 -2.43 -8.86
N MET A 388 -34.90 -1.25 -9.10
CA MET A 388 -35.47 -0.34 -10.10
C MET A 388 -35.10 -0.68 -11.56
N GLY A 389 -34.50 -1.83 -11.83
CA GLY A 389 -34.36 -2.42 -13.19
C GLY A 389 -33.71 -1.53 -14.28
N ASN A 390 -33.60 -0.25 -14.00
CA ASN A 390 -32.80 0.70 -14.73
C ASN A 390 -31.46 0.79 -13.97
N LYS A 391 -30.36 0.58 -14.67
CA LYS A 391 -29.07 1.08 -14.24
C LYS A 391 -29.26 2.58 -14.01
N LEU A 392 -29.73 2.92 -12.80
CA LEU A 392 -29.76 4.30 -12.39
C LEU A 392 -28.37 4.85 -12.70
N PRO A 393 -28.29 5.99 -13.43
CA PRO A 393 -27.01 6.60 -13.73
C PRO A 393 -26.28 6.65 -12.39
N ARG A 394 -25.06 6.08 -12.35
CA ARG A 394 -24.21 6.01 -11.15
C ARG A 394 -24.56 7.18 -10.27
N PHE A 395 -25.11 6.94 -9.09
CA PHE A 395 -25.41 8.01 -8.14
C PHE A 395 -24.06 8.59 -7.71
N LYS A 396 -23.44 9.40 -8.56
CA LYS A 396 -22.34 10.24 -8.18
C LYS A 396 -22.81 11.04 -6.98
N GLY A 397 -22.23 10.79 -5.82
CA GLY A 397 -22.53 11.51 -4.61
C GLY A 397 -23.69 10.97 -3.78
N PHE A 398 -24.01 9.68 -3.84
CA PHE A 398 -24.97 9.07 -2.91
C PHE A 398 -24.45 9.13 -1.47
N TRP A 399 -23.17 8.86 -1.25
CA TRP A 399 -22.50 8.98 0.03
C TRP A 399 -21.53 10.16 0.00
N ASP A 400 -21.65 11.08 0.95
CA ASP A 400 -20.72 12.19 1.16
C ASP A 400 -19.51 11.70 1.96
N PHE A 401 -18.59 11.00 1.28
CA PHE A 401 -17.30 10.67 1.89
C PHE A 401 -16.37 11.87 1.83
N ASN A 402 -15.93 12.29 3.00
CA ASN A 402 -14.92 13.31 3.21
C ASN A 402 -14.07 12.93 4.43
N THR A 403 -13.13 13.77 4.81
CA THR A 403 -12.23 13.50 5.92
C THR A 403 -12.79 13.88 7.30
N ASN A 404 -14.07 14.22 7.41
CA ASN A 404 -14.71 14.56 8.68
C ASN A 404 -14.94 13.29 9.51
N LEU A 405 -14.48 13.30 10.75
CA LEU A 405 -14.67 12.19 11.68
C LEU A 405 -16.12 12.00 12.14
N HIS A 406 -16.99 13.00 11.90
CA HIS A 406 -18.39 13.02 12.37
C HIS A 406 -18.53 12.74 13.88
N GLY A 407 -17.62 13.26 14.66
CA GLY A 407 -17.57 13.12 16.11
C GLY A 407 -16.22 13.56 16.66
N GLU A 408 -16.13 13.59 17.99
CA GLU A 408 -14.89 13.89 18.71
C GLU A 408 -14.32 12.62 19.31
N GLU A 409 -13.02 12.61 19.57
CA GLU A 409 -12.33 11.55 20.30
C GLU A 409 -12.94 11.38 21.71
N ARG A 410 -13.21 10.14 22.09
CA ARG A 410 -13.84 9.77 23.36
C ARG A 410 -13.08 8.64 24.02
N ALA A 411 -13.42 8.38 25.28
CA ALA A 411 -12.92 7.21 25.98
C ALA A 411 -13.24 5.93 25.21
N TYR A 412 -12.26 5.04 25.10
CA TYR A 412 -12.38 3.78 24.39
C TYR A 412 -13.45 2.87 25.02
N VAL A 413 -14.41 2.44 24.23
CA VAL A 413 -15.57 1.65 24.70
C VAL A 413 -15.62 0.30 23.99
N MET A 414 -15.98 -0.74 24.72
CA MET A 414 -16.20 -2.07 24.16
C MET A 414 -17.58 -2.13 23.47
N THR A 415 -17.58 -2.10 22.14
CA THR A 415 -18.82 -2.11 21.36
C THR A 415 -19.19 -3.50 20.81
N GLY A 416 -18.24 -4.41 20.67
CA GLY A 416 -18.44 -5.71 19.97
C GLY A 416 -18.62 -5.56 18.45
N GLU A 417 -18.29 -4.39 17.89
CA GLU A 417 -18.42 -4.14 16.45
C GLU A 417 -17.17 -4.55 15.65
N PHE A 418 -16.01 -4.55 16.29
CA PHE A 418 -14.73 -4.85 15.60
C PHE A 418 -14.69 -6.26 15.06
N GLU A 419 -15.25 -7.22 15.78
CA GLU A 419 -15.32 -8.62 15.37
C GLU A 419 -16.11 -8.84 14.08
N LYS A 420 -16.92 -7.88 13.67
CA LYS A 420 -17.68 -7.95 12.41
C LYS A 420 -16.83 -7.64 11.19
N VAL A 421 -15.79 -6.84 11.36
CA VAL A 421 -14.92 -6.36 10.27
C VAL A 421 -13.51 -6.92 10.32
N PHE A 422 -13.14 -7.55 11.42
CA PHE A 422 -11.79 -8.10 11.67
C PHE A 422 -11.79 -9.61 11.40
N PRO A 423 -11.19 -10.08 10.29
CA PRO A 423 -11.28 -11.49 9.88
C PRO A 423 -10.24 -12.40 10.49
N PHE A 424 -9.44 -11.96 11.44
CA PHE A 424 -8.44 -12.76 12.13
C PHE A 424 -9.06 -13.56 13.28
N ASP A 425 -8.42 -14.67 13.67
CA ASP A 425 -8.79 -15.45 14.86
C ASP A 425 -8.10 -14.90 16.12
N ILE A 426 -8.28 -13.60 16.32
CA ILE A 426 -7.69 -12.81 17.41
C ILE A 426 -8.81 -11.98 18.03
N TYR A 427 -8.67 -11.65 19.31
CA TYR A 427 -9.56 -10.72 20.00
C TYR A 427 -9.09 -9.28 19.82
N PRO A 428 -9.58 -8.52 18.81
CA PRO A 428 -9.03 -7.24 18.43
C PRO A 428 -9.09 -6.22 19.56
N LEU A 429 -10.18 -6.21 20.30
CA LEU A 429 -10.42 -5.28 21.39
C LEU A 429 -9.49 -5.50 22.58
N GLN A 430 -9.24 -6.78 22.93
CA GLN A 430 -8.33 -7.13 23.99
C GLN A 430 -6.88 -6.82 23.61
N LEU A 431 -6.50 -7.06 22.36
CA LEU A 431 -5.17 -6.73 21.84
C LEU A 431 -4.91 -5.23 21.88
N ILE A 432 -5.87 -4.40 21.43
CA ILE A 432 -5.76 -2.94 21.52
C ILE A 432 -5.55 -2.50 22.98
N LYS A 433 -6.28 -3.09 23.94
CA LYS A 433 -6.09 -2.79 25.36
C LYS A 433 -4.72 -3.20 25.87
N ALA A 434 -4.22 -4.38 25.48
CA ALA A 434 -2.87 -4.81 25.83
C ALA A 434 -1.80 -3.84 25.32
N CYS A 435 -1.97 -3.33 24.09
CA CYS A 435 -1.10 -2.30 23.53
C CYS A 435 -1.17 -0.99 24.32
N LEU A 436 -2.36 -0.52 24.70
CA LEU A 436 -2.56 0.70 25.47
C LEU A 436 -1.88 0.65 26.85
N ILE A 437 -1.97 -0.47 27.56
CA ILE A 437 -1.29 -0.63 28.85
C ILE A 437 0.18 -1.02 28.72
N GLY A 438 0.58 -1.43 27.50
CA GLY A 438 1.95 -1.81 27.16
C GLY A 438 2.41 -3.12 27.80
N ASP A 439 1.52 -4.06 28.01
CA ASP A 439 1.79 -5.40 28.55
C ASP A 439 2.24 -6.32 27.40
N ILE A 440 3.56 -6.53 27.30
CA ILE A 440 4.17 -7.31 26.20
C ILE A 440 3.73 -8.76 26.24
N GLU A 441 3.73 -9.40 27.41
CA GLU A 441 3.33 -10.80 27.54
C GLU A 441 1.89 -11.01 27.10
N LEU A 442 1.01 -10.10 27.48
CA LEU A 442 -0.39 -10.13 27.07
C LEU A 442 -0.56 -9.88 25.57
N MET A 443 0.21 -8.94 24.98
CA MET A 443 0.21 -8.71 23.53
C MET A 443 0.63 -9.98 22.76
N GLU A 444 1.69 -10.64 23.20
CA GLU A 444 2.17 -11.89 22.59
C GLU A 444 1.11 -13.00 22.67
N ASN A 445 0.52 -13.19 23.84
CA ASN A 445 -0.53 -14.21 24.07
C ASN A 445 -1.81 -13.93 23.27
N LEU A 446 -2.05 -12.68 22.88
CA LEU A 446 -3.19 -12.24 22.08
C LEU A 446 -2.88 -12.18 20.58
N GLY A 447 -1.69 -12.58 20.13
CA GLY A 447 -1.37 -12.71 18.70
C GLY A 447 -0.85 -11.44 18.03
N ILE A 448 -0.11 -10.56 18.74
CA ILE A 448 0.46 -9.31 18.16
C ILE A 448 1.35 -9.59 16.94
N TYR A 449 1.98 -10.76 16.84
CA TYR A 449 2.87 -11.13 15.73
C TYR A 449 2.14 -11.38 14.41
N GLU A 450 0.84 -11.63 14.44
CA GLU A 450 0.05 -11.93 13.25
C GLU A 450 -0.44 -10.67 12.51
N VAL A 451 -0.42 -9.52 13.18
CA VAL A 451 -1.08 -8.30 12.72
C VAL A 451 -0.13 -7.16 12.45
N LEU A 452 -0.56 -6.25 11.57
CA LEU A 452 0.03 -4.93 11.36
C LEU A 452 -1.05 -3.84 11.53
N PRO A 453 -0.68 -2.55 11.65
CA PRO A 453 -1.63 -1.43 11.74
C PRO A 453 -2.71 -1.45 10.64
N GLU A 454 -2.33 -1.75 9.40
CA GLU A 454 -3.23 -1.84 8.24
C GLU A 454 -4.37 -2.85 8.42
N ASP A 455 -4.18 -3.89 9.22
CA ASP A 455 -5.18 -4.92 9.49
C ASP A 455 -6.29 -4.41 10.43
N PHE A 456 -6.02 -3.33 11.18
CA PHE A 456 -6.97 -2.65 12.07
C PHE A 456 -7.65 -1.42 11.46
N ALA A 457 -7.37 -1.09 10.23
CA ALA A 457 -7.89 0.11 9.58
C ALA A 457 -9.43 0.15 9.53
N LEU A 458 -10.10 -0.99 9.30
CA LEU A 458 -11.56 -1.06 9.38
C LEU A 458 -12.08 -0.93 10.82
N CYS A 459 -11.36 -1.44 11.81
CA CYS A 459 -11.73 -1.24 13.22
C CYS A 459 -11.70 0.25 13.57
N GLU A 460 -10.67 0.96 13.15
CA GLU A 460 -10.55 2.41 13.32
C GLU A 460 -11.65 3.17 12.58
N PHE A 461 -11.95 2.79 11.34
CA PHE A 461 -12.99 3.42 10.54
C PHE A 461 -14.37 3.33 11.19
N ILE A 462 -14.73 2.18 11.78
CA ILE A 462 -16.04 1.98 12.42
C ILE A 462 -16.08 2.40 13.89
N ASP A 463 -14.92 2.73 14.51
CA ASP A 463 -14.86 3.07 15.92
C ASP A 463 -15.68 4.31 16.23
N THR A 464 -16.63 4.16 17.16
CA THR A 464 -17.47 5.26 17.64
C THR A 464 -16.73 6.20 18.59
N SER A 465 -15.63 5.75 19.19
CA SER A 465 -14.78 6.53 20.09
C SER A 465 -13.74 7.38 19.36
N LYS A 466 -13.55 7.15 18.05
CA LYS A 466 -12.56 7.85 17.20
C LYS A 466 -11.12 7.69 17.70
N THR A 467 -10.81 6.51 18.20
CA THR A 467 -9.50 6.16 18.71
C THR A 467 -8.55 5.90 17.52
N ASP A 468 -7.32 6.39 17.59
CA ASP A 468 -6.26 6.12 16.61
C ASP A 468 -5.69 4.70 16.84
N ILE A 469 -6.45 3.71 16.36
CA ILE A 469 -6.16 2.29 16.63
C ILE A 469 -4.90 1.84 15.90
N GLN A 470 -4.71 2.30 14.67
CA GLN A 470 -3.52 1.93 13.88
C GLN A 470 -2.25 2.39 14.58
N GLN A 471 -2.24 3.61 15.14
CA GLN A 471 -1.09 4.12 15.90
C GLN A 471 -0.85 3.30 17.18
N ILE A 472 -1.91 2.92 17.90
CA ILE A 472 -1.79 2.09 19.11
C ILE A 472 -1.17 0.73 18.79
N ILE A 473 -1.58 0.08 17.71
CA ILE A 473 -1.00 -1.20 17.27
C ILE A 473 0.46 -1.01 16.83
N TYR A 474 0.76 0.08 16.10
CA TYR A 474 2.13 0.41 15.72
C TYR A 474 3.04 0.56 16.94
N ASP A 475 2.61 1.32 17.95
CA ASP A 475 3.39 1.54 19.18
C ASP A 475 3.58 0.23 19.97
N GLY A 476 2.55 -0.63 20.00
CA GLY A 476 2.62 -1.97 20.58
C GLY A 476 3.67 -2.84 19.89
N LEU A 477 3.63 -2.92 18.56
CA LEU A 477 4.61 -3.66 17.75
C LEU A 477 6.04 -3.14 17.94
N GLU A 478 6.23 -1.81 17.95
CA GLU A 478 7.53 -1.20 18.18
C GLU A 478 8.08 -1.51 19.58
N LYS A 479 7.21 -1.58 20.59
CA LYS A 479 7.60 -1.95 21.94
C LYS A 479 8.06 -3.40 22.02
N VAL A 480 7.30 -4.33 21.45
CA VAL A 480 7.67 -5.75 21.37
C VAL A 480 8.98 -5.94 20.59
N ARG A 481 9.13 -5.26 19.44
CA ARG A 481 10.34 -5.33 18.63
C ARG A 481 11.58 -4.89 19.39
N LYS A 482 11.51 -3.77 20.11
CA LYS A 482 12.62 -3.26 20.92
C LYS A 482 13.01 -4.19 22.07
N GLU A 483 12.05 -4.89 22.65
CA GLU A 483 12.31 -5.90 23.68
C GLU A 483 13.07 -7.11 23.11
N LEU A 484 12.74 -7.52 21.88
CA LEU A 484 13.42 -8.63 21.21
C LEU A 484 14.84 -8.28 20.70
N GLU A 485 15.09 -6.98 20.42
CA GLU A 485 16.43 -6.51 19.99
C GLU A 485 17.41 -6.30 21.17
N ASN A 486 16.93 -6.28 22.44
CA ASN A 486 17.76 -6.12 23.66
C ASN A 486 18.14 -7.48 24.26
#